data_64e535d7437377cea03456ef46a21309
#
_entry.id   64e535d7437377cea03456ef46a21309
#
_cell.length_a   1.000
_cell.length_b   1.000
_cell.length_c   1.000
_cell.angle_alpha   90.00
_cell.angle_beta   90.00
_cell.angle_gamma   90.00
#
_symmetry.space_group_name_H-M   'P 1'
#
loop_
_entity.id
_entity.type
_entity.pdbx_description
1 polymer ?
#
loop_
_entity_poly.entity_id
_entity_poly.type
_entity_poly.pdbx_seq_one_letter_code
_entity_poly.pdbx_strand_id
1 'polypeptide(L)'
;MHSGILYISYDGVLEPLGQSQVLSYLEGLSNERTIHLISFEKSLDMEDQSLYNHVNERIERANIQWHPLTYHKQPTALATLWDIFHGLILSFWLVLWHKLRIVHARSYVPSVIALVLKKVLGIYYIFDMRGFWADERVDGGIWPRNSYLFRISK
;
A
#
# COMPACT_ATOMS: atom_id res chain seq x y z
N MET A 1 -11.21 -14.67 18.51
CA MET A 1 -11.40 -13.95 17.23
C MET A 1 -10.07 -13.31 16.85
N HIS A 2 -9.41 -13.78 15.80
CA HIS A 2 -8.20 -13.14 15.31
C HIS A 2 -8.60 -11.83 14.64
N SER A 3 -8.09 -10.70 15.14
CA SER A 3 -8.34 -9.41 14.51
C SER A 3 -7.67 -9.39 13.13
N GLY A 4 -8.41 -9.02 12.07
CA GLY A 4 -7.88 -8.87 10.74
C GLY A 4 -6.81 -7.77 10.66
N ILE A 5 -6.06 -7.77 9.56
CA ILE A 5 -5.02 -6.80 9.25
C ILE A 5 -5.44 -6.03 8.00
N LEU A 6 -5.32 -4.69 8.04
CA LEU A 6 -5.36 -3.86 6.84
C LEU A 6 -3.93 -3.71 6.32
N TYR A 7 -3.67 -4.22 5.13
CA TYR A 7 -2.41 -4.01 4.43
C TYR A 7 -2.60 -2.97 3.34
N ILE A 8 -1.74 -1.96 3.29
CA ILE A 8 -1.82 -0.88 2.30
C ILE A 8 -0.51 -0.83 1.53
N SER A 9 -0.58 -1.03 0.21
CA SER A 9 0.55 -0.91 -0.72
C SER A 9 0.27 0.16 -1.77
N TYR A 10 1.19 1.08 -1.95
CA TYR A 10 1.13 2.06 -3.05
C TYR A 10 1.63 1.46 -4.38
N ASP A 11 2.31 0.32 -4.31
CA ASP A 11 2.63 -0.48 -5.48
C ASP A 11 1.44 -1.40 -5.79
N GLY A 12 1.07 -1.47 -7.07
CA GLY A 12 0.02 -2.36 -7.53
C GLY A 12 0.43 -3.83 -7.44
N VAL A 13 -0.51 -4.70 -7.05
CA VAL A 13 -0.27 -6.14 -7.03
C VAL A 13 -0.44 -6.79 -8.39
N LEU A 14 -0.94 -6.05 -9.39
CA LEU A 14 -0.89 -6.47 -10.79
C LEU A 14 0.52 -6.36 -11.38
N GLU A 15 1.37 -5.48 -10.85
CA GLU A 15 2.76 -5.36 -11.28
C GLU A 15 3.61 -6.55 -10.80
N PRO A 16 4.63 -6.97 -11.58
CA PRO A 16 5.49 -8.12 -11.20
C PRO A 16 6.12 -7.97 -9.81
N LEU A 17 6.52 -6.75 -9.44
CA LEU A 17 7.11 -6.47 -8.13
C LEU A 17 6.07 -6.61 -7.01
N GLY A 18 4.84 -6.11 -7.23
CA GLY A 18 3.74 -6.28 -6.30
C GLY A 18 3.37 -7.75 -6.10
N GLN A 19 3.33 -8.52 -7.18
CA GLN A 19 3.07 -9.97 -7.10
C GLN A 19 4.13 -10.71 -6.28
N SER A 20 5.41 -10.44 -6.54
CA SER A 20 6.51 -11.17 -5.90
C SER A 20 6.75 -10.76 -4.44
N GLN A 21 6.62 -9.48 -4.11
CA GLN A 21 6.98 -8.97 -2.79
C GLN A 21 5.78 -8.72 -1.87
N VAL A 22 4.62 -8.36 -2.42
CA VAL A 22 3.43 -8.08 -1.63
C VAL A 22 2.53 -9.30 -1.60
N LEU A 23 2.07 -9.77 -2.76
CA LEU A 23 1.08 -10.83 -2.81
C LEU A 23 1.63 -12.14 -2.24
N SER A 24 2.84 -12.53 -2.60
CA SER A 24 3.47 -13.76 -2.07
C SER A 24 3.66 -13.71 -0.54
N TYR A 25 3.97 -12.55 0.03
CA TYR A 25 4.02 -12.37 1.48
C TYR A 25 2.64 -12.51 2.12
N LEU A 26 1.61 -11.88 1.53
CA LEU A 26 0.26 -11.90 2.05
C LEU A 26 -0.40 -13.29 1.92
N GLU A 27 -0.09 -14.06 0.87
CA GLU A 27 -0.51 -15.46 0.74
C GLU A 27 -0.03 -16.30 1.93
N GLY A 28 1.19 -16.09 2.41
CA GLY A 28 1.69 -16.74 3.62
C GLY A 28 0.98 -16.28 4.88
N LEU A 29 0.78 -14.97 5.03
CA LEU A 29 0.17 -14.36 6.21
C LEU A 29 -1.33 -14.67 6.33
N SER A 30 -2.03 -14.85 5.22
CA SER A 30 -3.47 -15.12 5.18
C SER A 30 -3.87 -16.45 5.82
N ASN A 31 -2.93 -17.40 5.96
CA ASN A 31 -3.16 -18.65 6.69
C ASN A 31 -3.41 -18.43 8.19
N GLU A 32 -2.91 -17.32 8.74
CA GLU A 32 -3.01 -17.01 10.17
C GLU A 32 -3.99 -15.88 10.47
N ARG A 33 -4.20 -14.97 9.52
CA ARG A 33 -4.96 -13.73 9.73
C ARG A 33 -5.87 -13.41 8.54
N THR A 34 -7.02 -12.83 8.81
CA THR A 34 -7.83 -12.21 7.76
C THR A 34 -7.13 -10.96 7.25
N ILE A 35 -6.90 -10.89 5.93
CA ILE A 35 -6.20 -9.78 5.29
C ILE A 35 -7.18 -8.96 4.46
N HIS A 36 -7.21 -7.65 4.69
CA HIS A 36 -7.77 -6.66 3.78
C HIS A 36 -6.62 -5.95 3.08
N LEU A 37 -6.54 -6.08 1.77
CA LEU A 37 -5.48 -5.48 0.96
C LEU A 37 -6.02 -4.29 0.19
N ILE A 38 -5.46 -3.10 0.45
CA ILE A 38 -5.60 -1.93 -0.44
C ILE A 38 -4.32 -1.83 -1.27
N SER A 39 -4.46 -1.80 -2.59
CA SER A 39 -3.36 -1.55 -3.52
C SER A 39 -3.76 -0.52 -4.57
N PHE A 40 -2.78 0.24 -5.06
CA PHE A 40 -3.00 1.27 -6.07
C PHE A 40 -2.53 0.74 -7.43
N GLU A 41 -3.50 0.43 -8.29
CA GLU A 41 -3.27 -0.25 -9.56
C GLU A 41 -3.23 0.75 -10.72
N LYS A 42 -2.36 0.52 -11.68
CA LYS A 42 -2.35 1.29 -12.92
C LYS A 42 -3.56 0.91 -13.78
N SER A 43 -4.20 1.90 -14.38
CA SER A 43 -5.39 1.67 -15.22
C SER A 43 -5.12 0.66 -16.35
N LEU A 44 -3.94 0.72 -16.98
CA LEU A 44 -3.56 -0.22 -18.04
C LEU A 44 -3.47 -1.67 -17.55
N ASP A 45 -2.96 -1.89 -16.34
CA ASP A 45 -2.86 -3.23 -15.75
C ASP A 45 -4.25 -3.76 -15.35
N MET A 46 -5.16 -2.87 -14.93
CA MET A 46 -6.55 -3.21 -14.63
C MET A 46 -7.37 -3.56 -15.89
N GLU A 47 -7.01 -2.99 -17.05
CA GLU A 47 -7.66 -3.27 -18.34
C GLU A 47 -7.21 -4.62 -18.94
N ASP A 48 -6.04 -5.13 -18.56
CA ASP A 48 -5.58 -6.46 -18.96
C ASP A 48 -6.35 -7.55 -18.20
N GLN A 49 -7.42 -8.02 -18.81
CA GLN A 49 -8.30 -9.04 -18.23
C GLN A 49 -7.57 -10.35 -17.88
N SER A 50 -6.57 -10.73 -18.68
CA SER A 50 -5.80 -11.97 -18.43
C SER A 50 -4.95 -11.84 -17.17
N LEU A 51 -4.24 -10.72 -17.04
CA LEU A 51 -3.44 -10.39 -15.87
C LEU A 51 -4.32 -10.24 -14.62
N TYR A 52 -5.40 -9.48 -14.74
CA TYR A 52 -6.35 -9.26 -13.65
C TYR A 52 -6.92 -10.58 -13.13
N ASN A 53 -7.44 -11.42 -14.01
CA ASN A 53 -8.02 -12.70 -13.63
C ASN A 53 -7.00 -13.62 -12.96
N HIS A 54 -5.77 -13.69 -13.50
CA HIS A 54 -4.70 -14.51 -12.93
C HIS A 54 -4.36 -14.09 -11.49
N VAL A 55 -4.21 -12.78 -11.26
CA VAL A 55 -3.89 -12.25 -9.93
C VAL A 55 -5.06 -12.36 -8.98
N ASN A 56 -6.28 -12.08 -9.45
CA ASN A 56 -7.49 -12.20 -8.65
C ASN A 56 -7.74 -13.64 -8.18
N GLU A 57 -7.52 -14.65 -9.04
CA GLU A 57 -7.59 -16.05 -8.63
C GLU A 57 -6.61 -16.40 -7.50
N ARG A 58 -5.39 -15.86 -7.52
CA ARG A 58 -4.43 -16.05 -6.44
C ARG A 58 -4.91 -15.44 -5.13
N ILE A 59 -5.44 -14.22 -5.21
CA ILE A 59 -5.99 -13.45 -4.08
C ILE A 59 -7.18 -14.20 -3.47
N GLU A 60 -8.09 -14.71 -4.30
CA GLU A 60 -9.25 -15.48 -3.85
C GLU A 60 -8.84 -16.81 -3.19
N ARG A 61 -7.89 -17.56 -3.78
CA ARG A 61 -7.37 -18.81 -3.20
C ARG A 61 -6.74 -18.58 -1.83
N ALA A 62 -6.10 -17.42 -1.64
CA ALA A 62 -5.52 -17.03 -0.36
C ALA A 62 -6.55 -16.43 0.62
N ASN A 63 -7.83 -16.32 0.23
CA ASN A 63 -8.89 -15.71 1.03
C ASN A 63 -8.55 -14.28 1.50
N ILE A 64 -7.85 -13.51 0.64
CA ILE A 64 -7.52 -12.12 0.87
C ILE A 64 -8.67 -11.25 0.33
N GLN A 65 -9.09 -10.26 1.10
CA GLN A 65 -10.11 -9.30 0.65
C GLN A 65 -9.41 -8.13 -0.04
N TRP A 66 -9.42 -8.12 -1.35
CA TRP A 66 -8.73 -7.14 -2.16
C TRP A 66 -9.61 -5.94 -2.49
N HIS A 67 -9.06 -4.75 -2.31
CA HIS A 67 -9.69 -3.46 -2.56
C HIS A 67 -8.78 -2.60 -3.45
N PRO A 68 -8.78 -2.84 -4.78
CA PRO A 68 -7.95 -2.07 -5.69
C PRO A 68 -8.45 -0.63 -5.81
N LEU A 69 -7.52 0.31 -5.77
CA LEU A 69 -7.72 1.72 -6.07
C LEU A 69 -6.92 2.10 -7.32
N THR A 70 -7.41 3.06 -8.07
CA THR A 70 -6.69 3.55 -9.24
C THR A 70 -5.50 4.41 -8.82
N TYR A 71 -4.33 4.12 -9.36
CA TYR A 71 -3.12 4.94 -9.21
C TYR A 71 -3.13 6.10 -10.19
N HIS A 72 -2.92 7.32 -9.70
CA HIS A 72 -2.84 8.52 -10.52
C HIS A 72 -1.39 9.03 -10.59
N LYS A 73 -0.86 9.16 -11.80
CA LYS A 73 0.54 9.55 -12.03
C LYS A 73 0.74 11.07 -12.10
N GLN A 74 -0.20 11.82 -12.67
CA GLN A 74 -0.04 13.23 -12.98
C GLN A 74 -1.31 14.05 -12.66
N PRO A 75 -1.15 15.31 -12.22
CA PRO A 75 0.12 15.96 -11.80
C PRO A 75 0.62 15.38 -10.48
N THR A 76 1.90 15.03 -10.37
CA THR A 76 2.45 14.12 -9.37
C THR A 76 2.01 14.42 -7.91
N ALA A 77 2.14 15.66 -7.46
CA ALA A 77 1.80 15.99 -6.07
C ALA A 77 0.30 15.96 -5.79
N LEU A 78 -0.51 16.50 -6.69
CA LEU A 78 -1.98 16.51 -6.54
C LEU A 78 -2.57 15.11 -6.72
N ALA A 79 -2.03 14.34 -7.66
CA ALA A 79 -2.42 12.94 -7.86
C ALA A 79 -2.15 12.09 -6.62
N THR A 80 -0.96 12.23 -6.02
CA THR A 80 -0.62 11.53 -4.78
C THR A 80 -1.53 11.95 -3.61
N LEU A 81 -1.84 13.24 -3.48
CA LEU A 81 -2.78 13.71 -2.45
C LEU A 81 -4.19 13.15 -2.66
N TRP A 82 -4.62 13.04 -3.92
CA TRP A 82 -5.90 12.44 -4.30
C TRP A 82 -5.94 10.95 -3.96
N ASP A 83 -4.88 10.23 -4.26
CA ASP A 83 -4.75 8.81 -3.93
C ASP A 83 -4.74 8.59 -2.41
N ILE A 84 -3.99 9.42 -1.65
CA ILE A 84 -4.01 9.39 -0.18
C ILE A 84 -5.42 9.63 0.36
N PHE A 85 -6.15 10.59 -0.18
CA PHE A 85 -7.51 10.90 0.25
C PHE A 85 -8.46 9.71 0.04
N HIS A 86 -8.44 9.08 -1.15
CA HIS A 86 -9.26 7.89 -1.42
C HIS A 86 -8.84 6.70 -0.55
N GLY A 87 -7.55 6.47 -0.45
CA GLY A 87 -7.01 5.42 0.41
C GLY A 87 -7.39 5.62 1.87
N LEU A 88 -7.41 6.88 2.35
CA LEU A 88 -7.81 7.22 3.71
C LEU A 88 -9.29 6.94 3.97
N ILE A 89 -10.18 7.39 3.08
CA ILE A 89 -11.64 7.14 3.19
C ILE A 89 -11.92 5.63 3.25
N LEU A 90 -11.38 4.88 2.29
CA LEU A 90 -11.58 3.43 2.24
C LEU A 90 -10.99 2.73 3.48
N SER A 91 -9.80 3.12 3.90
CA SER A 91 -9.15 2.58 5.10
C SER A 91 -9.96 2.84 6.37
N PHE A 92 -10.49 4.06 6.53
CA PHE A 92 -11.38 4.40 7.63
C PHE A 92 -12.60 3.49 7.68
N TRP A 93 -13.27 3.33 6.52
CA TRP A 93 -14.44 2.48 6.42
C TRP A 93 -14.11 1.03 6.79
N LEU A 94 -13.03 0.46 6.22
CA LEU A 94 -12.60 -0.92 6.49
C LEU A 94 -12.24 -1.13 7.96
N VAL A 95 -11.48 -0.20 8.55
CA VAL A 95 -11.06 -0.30 9.95
C VAL A 95 -12.26 -0.30 10.89
N LEU A 96 -13.24 0.59 10.67
CA LEU A 96 -14.43 0.68 11.52
C LEU A 96 -15.37 -0.49 11.31
N TRP A 97 -15.65 -0.85 10.04
CA TRP A 97 -16.60 -1.90 9.72
C TRP A 97 -16.13 -3.29 10.14
N HIS A 98 -14.87 -3.61 9.85
CA HIS A 98 -14.28 -4.91 10.20
C HIS A 98 -13.58 -4.92 11.57
N LYS A 99 -13.61 -3.79 12.30
CA LYS A 99 -12.96 -3.64 13.62
C LYS A 99 -11.47 -4.01 13.59
N LEU A 100 -10.78 -3.60 12.52
CA LEU A 100 -9.38 -3.88 12.34
C LEU A 100 -8.55 -3.07 13.35
N ARG A 101 -7.52 -3.68 13.92
CA ARG A 101 -6.68 -3.02 14.93
C ARG A 101 -5.24 -2.82 14.47
N ILE A 102 -4.85 -3.45 13.37
CA ILE A 102 -3.49 -3.40 12.83
C ILE A 102 -3.57 -2.91 11.39
N VAL A 103 -2.78 -1.88 11.09
CA VAL A 103 -2.53 -1.41 9.73
C VAL A 103 -1.07 -1.61 9.40
N HIS A 104 -0.80 -2.37 8.36
CA HIS A 104 0.54 -2.59 7.80
C HIS A 104 0.68 -1.74 6.55
N ALA A 105 1.52 -0.72 6.63
CA ALA A 105 1.74 0.24 5.55
C ALA A 105 3.09 0.01 4.88
N ARG A 106 3.05 -0.36 3.60
CA ARG A 106 4.25 -0.55 2.78
C ARG A 106 4.64 0.76 2.10
N SER A 107 5.83 1.27 2.43
CA SER A 107 6.38 2.51 1.91
C SER A 107 5.74 3.78 2.53
N TYR A 108 6.22 4.95 2.10
CA TYR A 108 5.93 6.25 2.73
C TYR A 108 4.49 6.73 2.52
N VAL A 109 3.94 6.59 1.30
CA VAL A 109 2.58 7.08 0.99
C VAL A 109 1.52 6.35 1.83
N PRO A 110 1.48 5.01 1.89
CA PRO A 110 0.60 4.29 2.80
C PRO A 110 0.83 4.62 4.27
N SER A 111 2.05 4.98 4.65
CA SER A 111 2.38 5.35 6.03
C SER A 111 1.72 6.64 6.47
N VAL A 112 1.49 7.59 5.55
CA VAL A 112 0.71 8.80 5.86
C VAL A 112 -0.72 8.42 6.23
N ILE A 113 -1.35 7.52 5.46
CA ILE A 113 -2.69 7.00 5.74
C ILE A 113 -2.73 6.31 7.11
N ALA A 114 -1.78 5.38 7.34
CA ALA A 114 -1.70 4.63 8.59
C ALA A 114 -1.46 5.53 9.81
N LEU A 115 -0.66 6.59 9.68
CA LEU A 115 -0.40 7.56 10.73
C LEU A 115 -1.66 8.34 11.11
N VAL A 116 -2.46 8.75 10.13
CA VAL A 116 -3.75 9.43 10.38
C VAL A 116 -4.70 8.48 11.11
N LEU A 117 -4.85 7.24 10.63
CA LEU A 117 -5.68 6.23 11.28
C LEU A 117 -5.24 5.96 12.72
N LYS A 118 -3.93 5.84 12.96
CA LYS A 118 -3.38 5.69 14.31
C LYS A 118 -3.75 6.86 15.22
N LYS A 119 -3.60 8.10 14.73
CA LYS A 119 -3.90 9.30 15.53
C LYS A 119 -5.39 9.45 15.85
N VAL A 120 -6.26 9.09 14.92
CA VAL A 120 -7.72 9.29 15.05
C VAL A 120 -8.41 8.09 15.71
N LEU A 121 -8.01 6.86 15.36
CA LEU A 121 -8.67 5.64 15.81
C LEU A 121 -7.89 4.84 16.86
N GLY A 122 -6.65 5.24 17.17
CA GLY A 122 -5.80 4.56 18.16
C GLY A 122 -5.36 3.14 17.77
N ILE A 123 -5.34 2.84 16.47
CA ILE A 123 -4.93 1.52 15.96
C ILE A 123 -3.42 1.33 16.03
N TYR A 124 -2.97 0.08 15.96
CA TYR A 124 -1.56 -0.27 15.80
C TYR A 124 -1.15 -0.11 14.34
N TYR A 125 0.06 0.37 14.14
CA TYR A 125 0.59 0.65 12.81
C TYR A 125 1.98 0.04 12.68
N ILE A 126 2.21 -0.68 11.58
CA ILE A 126 3.48 -1.27 11.19
C ILE A 126 3.95 -0.53 9.94
N PHE A 127 5.18 -0.02 9.99
CA PHE A 127 5.83 0.58 8.82
C PHE A 127 6.77 -0.43 8.16
N ASP A 128 6.45 -0.83 6.94
CA ASP A 128 7.30 -1.64 6.09
C ASP A 128 8.11 -0.72 5.17
N MET A 129 9.34 -0.47 5.57
CA MET A 129 10.27 0.38 4.82
C MET A 129 10.93 -0.41 3.69
N ARG A 130 10.59 -0.08 2.45
CA ARG A 130 11.11 -0.74 1.24
C ARG A 130 12.58 -0.47 0.96
N GLY A 131 13.07 0.71 1.35
CA GLY A 131 14.41 1.18 1.08
C GLY A 131 14.63 2.57 1.65
N PHE A 132 15.86 3.03 1.61
CA PHE A 132 16.20 4.39 1.99
C PHE A 132 15.90 5.35 0.82
N TRP A 133 14.65 5.74 0.69
CA TRP A 133 14.16 6.57 -0.42
C TRP A 133 15.05 7.79 -0.71
N ALA A 134 15.57 8.43 0.33
CA ALA A 134 16.47 9.57 0.19
C ALA A 134 17.82 9.16 -0.44
N ASP A 135 18.37 8.03 -0.01
CA ASP A 135 19.63 7.51 -0.54
C ASP A 135 19.45 7.01 -1.97
N GLU A 136 18.33 6.33 -2.29
CA GLU A 136 17.99 5.91 -3.66
C GLU A 136 17.87 7.11 -4.62
N ARG A 137 17.35 8.26 -4.17
CA ARG A 137 17.28 9.50 -4.96
C ARG A 137 18.65 10.11 -5.23
N VAL A 138 19.57 9.97 -4.29
CA VAL A 138 20.96 10.41 -4.46
C VAL A 138 21.72 9.46 -5.37
N ASP A 139 21.59 8.16 -5.17
CA ASP A 139 22.27 7.13 -5.96
C ASP A 139 21.76 7.10 -7.40
N GLY A 140 20.46 7.38 -7.59
CA GLY A 140 19.84 7.57 -8.92
C GLY A 140 20.15 8.93 -9.59
N GLY A 141 21.00 9.78 -8.98
CA GLY A 141 21.41 11.07 -9.51
C GLY A 141 20.31 12.14 -9.56
N ILE A 142 19.17 11.90 -8.89
CA ILE A 142 18.03 12.83 -8.89
C ILE A 142 18.25 13.97 -7.88
N TRP A 143 18.92 13.67 -6.76
CA TRP A 143 19.25 14.66 -5.74
C TRP A 143 20.75 14.72 -5.48
N PRO A 144 21.33 15.94 -5.37
CA PRO A 144 22.68 16.08 -4.86
C PRO A 144 22.75 15.65 -3.38
N ARG A 145 23.82 14.94 -3.00
CA ARG A 145 24.05 14.53 -1.59
C ARG A 145 24.01 15.68 -0.58
N ASN A 146 24.30 16.91 -1.03
CA ASN A 146 24.31 18.12 -0.22
C ASN A 146 23.00 18.89 -0.27
N SER A 147 21.94 18.34 -0.89
CA SER A 147 20.66 19.03 -1.01
C SER A 147 19.95 19.14 0.34
N TYR A 148 19.23 20.24 0.53
CA TYR A 148 18.40 20.46 1.71
C TYR A 148 17.34 19.37 1.87
N LEU A 149 16.77 18.90 0.74
CA LEU A 149 15.79 17.81 0.71
C LEU A 149 16.37 16.49 1.25
N PHE A 150 17.60 16.15 0.90
CA PHE A 150 18.26 14.96 1.42
C PHE A 150 18.51 15.06 2.93
N ARG A 151 18.88 16.25 3.45
CA ARG A 151 19.11 16.46 4.88
C ARG A 151 17.86 16.39 5.75
N ILE A 152 16.70 16.73 5.21
CA ILE A 152 15.42 16.66 5.95
C ILE A 152 14.80 15.26 5.88
N SER A 153 15.08 14.50 4.81
CA SER A 153 14.50 13.17 4.60
C SER A 153 15.27 12.04 5.23
N LYS A 154 16.39 12.35 5.88
CA LYS A 154 17.24 11.42 6.64
C LYS A 154 17.02 11.54 8.13
#